data_472cb192abfd2166cbabb61c635768cf
#
_entry.id   472cb192abfd2166cbabb61c635768cf
#
_cell.length_a   1.000
_cell.length_b   1.000
_cell.length_c   1.000
_cell.angle_alpha   90.00
_cell.angle_beta   90.00
_cell.angle_gamma   90.00
#
_symmetry.space_group_name_H-M   'P 1'
#
loop_
_entity.id
_entity.type
_entity.pdbx_description
1 polymer ?
#
loop_
_entity_poly.entity_id
_entity_poly.type
_entity_poly.pdbx_seq_one_letter_code
_entity_poly.pdbx_strand_id
1 'polypeptide(L)'
;QDKERPRLYQQLSRRLYRILSDLLLQARVKLDASIAPLLAGRPAGPLDKDSLRESLEAFVSDSAMLTLEPESVAQDKSKGLYEQRLKVMSKAFCDIVVSKQWSNDYASDMADLILSPTIDITDALTLCAAVMMAALLSPDASKVMTLLKIYREAADEKLKQRALIGWVFALDKGDYRLFPEISHGVSQLLEDKSLRDELIQLQMQVIYCLTAEQDTQTLERDVIPNIMKNQNLEMTRFGIREKEENPMDEILHGDSSDRKLEELEQSMRRISDMQKRGADIYFGGFSKMKRFGFFYTLANWFTPFYIQHPGLEQIPSTIRKGKFMDTLLTNMPFCDSDKYSFALAMATVYAQLPDNIKEMLGNNAAMEVPGAEDIINTPAFYRRQYLQDLYRFFRINDSRKAFRDPFSNKDNKLFLNNPLFIDALHDGAINVITFLLKRRMFVEAKVMLNTYFDENQLNDNLLAARVALKEGHYDKAETLFAKAYSMDGGKEKALKGYALASFRCAHYEQAAKLYRQLSVLYPEKELYPMNEAIALINDDHADEAIKILYELYYQDQNNADVKRVLAWGMLCTKQLEKAGKLYHELLGLDKPEAADYLNAGYCAWFSGKA
;
A
#
# COMPACT_ATOMS: atom_id res chain seq x y z
N GLN A 1 -6.96 -32.08 42.45
CA GLN A 1 -6.14 -31.08 41.76
C GLN A 1 -6.58 -29.72 42.24
N ASP A 2 -5.64 -28.89 42.70
CA ASP A 2 -5.86 -27.55 43.15
C ASP A 2 -6.37 -26.68 41.97
N LYS A 3 -7.61 -26.25 42.01
CA LYS A 3 -8.25 -25.45 40.93
C LYS A 3 -7.65 -24.04 40.79
N GLU A 4 -7.01 -23.52 41.81
CA GLU A 4 -6.35 -22.21 41.80
C GLU A 4 -4.95 -22.22 41.17
N ARG A 5 -4.33 -23.40 41.08
CA ARG A 5 -2.96 -23.56 40.57
C ARG A 5 -2.73 -22.94 39.18
N PRO A 6 -3.60 -23.16 38.16
CA PRO A 6 -3.41 -22.54 36.84
C PRO A 6 -3.44 -21.03 36.89
N ARG A 7 -4.32 -20.44 37.70
CA ARG A 7 -4.47 -19.00 37.91
C ARG A 7 -3.22 -18.39 38.53
N LEU A 8 -2.69 -19.04 39.56
CA LEU A 8 -1.43 -18.61 40.21
C LEU A 8 -0.25 -18.67 39.26
N TYR A 9 -0.13 -19.71 38.45
CA TYR A 9 0.91 -19.81 37.42
C TYR A 9 0.80 -18.68 36.39
N GLN A 10 -0.39 -18.40 35.92
CA GLN A 10 -0.60 -17.30 34.98
C GLN A 10 -0.21 -15.96 35.59
N GLN A 11 -0.62 -15.67 36.82
CA GLN A 11 -0.25 -14.43 37.52
C GLN A 11 1.26 -14.31 37.71
N LEU A 12 1.93 -15.38 38.12
CA LEU A 12 3.38 -15.40 38.28
C LEU A 12 4.10 -15.20 36.93
N SER A 13 3.65 -15.86 35.87
CA SER A 13 4.21 -15.72 34.54
C SER A 13 4.05 -14.29 34.00
N ARG A 14 2.89 -13.66 34.20
CA ARG A 14 2.67 -12.25 33.84
C ARG A 14 3.61 -11.31 34.60
N ARG A 15 3.78 -11.54 35.91
CA ARG A 15 4.68 -10.73 36.71
C ARG A 15 6.13 -10.87 36.25
N LEU A 16 6.55 -12.10 35.97
CA LEU A 16 7.89 -12.37 35.44
C LEU A 16 8.10 -11.71 34.06
N TYR A 17 7.12 -11.83 33.15
CA TYR A 17 7.15 -11.18 31.86
C TYR A 17 7.34 -9.67 31.96
N ARG A 18 6.56 -9.01 32.83
CA ARG A 18 6.67 -7.55 33.05
C ARG A 18 8.05 -7.15 33.55
N ILE A 19 8.58 -7.87 34.53
CA ILE A 19 9.92 -7.60 35.09
C ILE A 19 10.99 -7.76 34.02
N LEU A 20 10.94 -8.85 33.25
CA LEU A 20 11.92 -9.13 32.20
C LEU A 20 11.85 -8.09 31.07
N SER A 21 10.64 -7.70 30.65
CA SER A 21 10.43 -6.66 29.65
C SER A 21 10.98 -5.31 30.10
N ASP A 22 10.77 -4.93 31.36
CA ASP A 22 11.31 -3.69 31.92
C ASP A 22 12.84 -3.72 32.03
N LEU A 23 13.43 -4.84 32.43
CA LEU A 23 14.88 -5.00 32.49
C LEU A 23 15.50 -4.94 31.08
N LEU A 24 14.87 -5.60 30.12
CA LEU A 24 15.31 -5.56 28.73
C LEU A 24 15.24 -4.14 28.16
N LEU A 25 14.13 -3.43 28.39
CA LEU A 25 13.99 -2.03 27.98
C LEU A 25 15.07 -1.15 28.61
N GLN A 26 15.34 -1.29 29.92
CA GLN A 26 16.38 -0.54 30.59
C GLN A 26 17.78 -0.83 30.03
N ALA A 27 18.08 -2.09 29.71
CA ALA A 27 19.33 -2.48 29.07
C ALA A 27 19.44 -1.87 27.67
N ARG A 28 18.39 -1.92 26.87
CA ARG A 28 18.35 -1.31 25.53
C ARG A 28 18.54 0.21 25.59
N VAL A 29 17.86 0.90 26.50
CA VAL A 29 18.01 2.34 26.71
C VAL A 29 19.46 2.75 27.03
N LYS A 30 20.21 1.87 27.72
CA LYS A 30 21.61 2.14 28.07
C LYS A 30 22.60 1.77 26.96
N LEU A 31 22.32 0.77 26.16
CA LEU A 31 23.29 0.14 25.25
C LEU A 31 23.00 0.43 23.76
N ASP A 32 21.76 0.77 23.41
CA ASP A 32 21.36 0.95 22.02
C ASP A 32 21.48 2.43 21.61
N ALA A 33 22.46 2.72 20.77
CA ALA A 33 22.70 4.06 20.24
C ALA A 33 21.50 4.65 19.48
N SER A 34 20.61 3.81 18.93
CA SER A 34 19.40 4.27 18.23
C SER A 34 18.34 4.85 19.17
N ILE A 35 18.40 4.53 20.47
CA ILE A 35 17.52 5.07 21.51
C ILE A 35 18.06 6.36 22.11
N ALA A 36 19.38 6.58 22.08
CA ALA A 36 20.00 7.76 22.67
C ALA A 36 19.37 9.10 22.22
N PRO A 37 19.04 9.33 20.94
CA PRO A 37 18.35 10.55 20.50
C PRO A 37 16.97 10.75 21.14
N LEU A 38 16.28 9.67 21.52
CA LEU A 38 14.97 9.73 22.17
C LEU A 38 15.07 10.24 23.62
N LEU A 39 16.25 10.17 24.19
CA LEU A 39 16.54 10.58 25.57
C LEU A 39 17.21 11.96 25.65
N ALA A 40 17.65 12.48 24.52
CA ALA A 40 18.35 13.76 24.47
C ALA A 40 17.44 14.91 24.95
N GLY A 41 17.90 15.68 25.93
CA GLY A 41 17.15 16.81 26.50
C GLY A 41 16.00 16.41 27.45
N ARG A 42 15.90 15.13 27.82
CA ARG A 42 14.88 14.65 28.76
C ARG A 42 15.21 15.07 30.20
N PRO A 43 14.33 15.83 30.88
CA PRO A 43 14.46 16.03 32.30
C PRO A 43 14.24 14.70 33.05
N ALA A 44 15.03 14.49 34.12
CA ALA A 44 14.88 13.29 34.94
C ALA A 44 13.53 13.29 35.65
N GLY A 45 12.78 12.20 35.49
CA GLY A 45 11.54 11.96 36.23
C GLY A 45 10.48 11.21 35.39
N PRO A 46 9.54 10.49 36.05
CA PRO A 46 8.41 9.88 35.36
C PRO A 46 7.46 10.96 34.80
N LEU A 47 6.69 10.59 33.77
CA LEU A 47 5.62 11.43 33.26
C LEU A 47 4.52 11.54 34.32
N ASP A 48 4.27 12.76 34.78
CA ASP A 48 3.11 13.07 35.61
C ASP A 48 1.91 13.35 34.71
N LYS A 49 0.95 12.43 34.70
CA LYS A 49 -0.25 12.49 33.85
C LYS A 49 -1.16 13.67 34.23
N ASP A 50 -1.24 14.03 35.50
CA ASP A 50 -2.13 15.10 35.98
C ASP A 50 -1.57 16.46 35.55
N SER A 51 -0.28 16.68 35.73
CA SER A 51 0.43 17.87 35.22
C SER A 51 0.39 17.94 33.68
N LEU A 52 0.46 16.80 32.98
CA LEU A 52 0.29 16.78 31.52
C LEU A 52 -1.12 17.24 31.14
N ARG A 53 -2.16 16.69 31.79
CA ARG A 53 -3.56 17.08 31.54
C ARG A 53 -3.76 18.57 31.74
N GLU A 54 -3.34 19.10 32.90
CA GLU A 54 -3.42 20.54 33.20
C GLU A 54 -2.75 21.39 32.12
N SER A 55 -1.57 21.00 31.66
CA SER A 55 -0.82 21.72 30.63
C SER A 55 -1.53 21.73 29.26
N LEU A 56 -2.17 20.61 28.89
CA LEU A 56 -2.89 20.50 27.61
C LEU A 56 -4.24 21.24 27.66
N GLU A 57 -4.96 21.19 28.77
CA GLU A 57 -6.21 21.93 28.96
C GLU A 57 -5.94 23.44 29.06
N ALA A 58 -4.86 23.86 29.73
CA ALA A 58 -4.43 25.25 29.77
C ALA A 58 -4.12 25.77 28.34
N PHE A 59 -3.44 24.98 27.50
CA PHE A 59 -3.19 25.36 26.11
C PHE A 59 -4.48 25.67 25.35
N VAL A 60 -5.51 24.82 25.47
CA VAL A 60 -6.80 25.03 24.79
C VAL A 60 -7.47 26.31 25.30
N SER A 61 -7.47 26.51 26.61
CA SER A 61 -8.04 27.72 27.25
C SER A 61 -7.29 28.99 26.80
N ASP A 62 -5.96 29.00 26.87
CA ASP A 62 -5.13 30.14 26.52
C ASP A 62 -5.22 30.43 25.01
N SER A 63 -5.27 29.41 24.16
CA SER A 63 -5.46 29.55 22.73
C SER A 63 -6.82 30.19 22.39
N ALA A 64 -7.87 29.81 23.09
CA ALA A 64 -9.19 30.45 22.95
C ALA A 64 -9.18 31.93 23.39
N MET A 65 -8.48 32.24 24.46
CA MET A 65 -8.33 33.62 24.94
C MET A 65 -7.58 34.53 23.94
N LEU A 66 -6.59 34.00 23.23
CA LEU A 66 -5.85 34.75 22.21
C LEU A 66 -6.75 35.27 21.06
N THR A 67 -7.86 34.58 20.76
CA THR A 67 -8.79 35.03 19.73
C THR A 67 -9.54 36.32 20.10
N LEU A 68 -9.55 36.67 21.37
CA LEU A 68 -10.20 37.90 21.91
C LEU A 68 -9.25 39.08 22.03
N GLU A 69 -7.94 38.85 21.84
CA GLU A 69 -6.92 39.92 21.96
C GLU A 69 -6.67 40.67 20.63
N PRO A 70 -6.15 41.90 20.69
CA PRO A 70 -5.68 42.60 19.51
C PRO A 70 -4.60 41.82 18.75
N GLU A 71 -4.61 41.85 17.42
CA GLU A 71 -3.77 41.00 16.57
C GLU A 71 -2.25 41.07 16.87
N SER A 72 -1.74 42.26 17.19
CA SER A 72 -0.33 42.49 17.51
C SER A 72 0.10 41.80 18.82
N VAL A 73 -0.76 41.83 19.85
CA VAL A 73 -0.51 41.19 21.15
C VAL A 73 -0.73 39.70 21.08
N ALA A 74 -1.76 39.29 20.37
CA ALA A 74 -2.08 37.87 20.14
C ALA A 74 -0.95 37.13 19.41
N GLN A 75 -0.25 37.80 18.48
CA GLN A 75 0.84 37.18 17.72
C GLN A 75 2.05 36.83 18.59
N ASP A 76 2.51 37.74 19.47
CA ASP A 76 3.66 37.51 20.34
C ASP A 76 3.34 36.44 21.40
N LYS A 77 2.16 36.51 22.01
CA LYS A 77 1.72 35.53 23.00
C LYS A 77 1.51 34.13 22.38
N SER A 78 0.94 34.08 21.18
CA SER A 78 0.74 32.84 20.44
C SER A 78 2.05 32.11 20.21
N LYS A 79 3.12 32.80 19.83
CA LYS A 79 4.44 32.17 19.64
C LYS A 79 4.91 31.45 20.90
N GLY A 80 4.91 32.16 22.05
CA GLY A 80 5.33 31.57 23.34
C GLY A 80 4.46 30.36 23.75
N LEU A 81 3.14 30.45 23.50
CA LEU A 81 2.19 29.38 23.80
C LEU A 81 2.47 28.11 22.98
N TYR A 82 2.69 28.22 21.67
CA TYR A 82 3.00 27.08 20.80
C TYR A 82 4.41 26.51 21.07
N GLU A 83 5.39 27.33 21.42
CA GLU A 83 6.71 26.85 21.85
C GLU A 83 6.62 26.04 23.15
N GLN A 84 5.81 26.48 24.13
CA GLN A 84 5.59 25.74 25.37
C GLN A 84 4.87 24.43 25.08
N ARG A 85 3.80 24.45 24.27
CA ARG A 85 3.11 23.22 23.81
C ARG A 85 4.07 22.24 23.20
N LEU A 86 4.93 22.67 22.26
CA LEU A 86 5.91 21.79 21.61
C LEU A 86 6.86 21.14 22.62
N LYS A 87 7.34 21.89 23.62
CA LYS A 87 8.20 21.34 24.68
C LYS A 87 7.47 20.28 25.51
N VAL A 88 6.23 20.56 25.93
CA VAL A 88 5.39 19.63 26.71
C VAL A 88 5.13 18.36 25.90
N MET A 89 4.68 18.50 24.66
CA MET A 89 4.34 17.37 23.80
C MET A 89 5.54 16.53 23.40
N SER A 90 6.68 17.14 23.07
CA SER A 90 7.91 16.42 22.74
C SER A 90 8.42 15.61 23.94
N LYS A 91 8.33 16.19 25.14
CA LYS A 91 8.68 15.49 26.39
C LYS A 91 7.71 14.32 26.63
N ALA A 92 6.40 14.58 26.62
CA ALA A 92 5.40 13.56 26.87
C ALA A 92 5.50 12.39 25.87
N PHE A 93 5.70 12.70 24.58
CA PHE A 93 5.91 11.69 23.55
C PHE A 93 7.09 10.77 23.86
N CYS A 94 8.25 11.33 24.16
CA CYS A 94 9.44 10.54 24.49
C CYS A 94 9.27 9.76 25.80
N ASP A 95 8.66 10.37 26.82
CA ASP A 95 8.40 9.73 28.13
C ASP A 95 7.48 8.52 27.98
N ILE A 96 6.44 8.61 27.15
CA ILE A 96 5.54 7.49 26.83
C ILE A 96 6.30 6.41 26.06
N VAL A 97 7.04 6.77 25.02
CA VAL A 97 7.78 5.82 24.17
C VAL A 97 8.73 4.95 24.97
N VAL A 98 9.48 5.51 25.91
CA VAL A 98 10.44 4.76 26.73
C VAL A 98 9.87 4.34 28.09
N SER A 99 8.55 4.44 28.29
CA SER A 99 7.91 4.05 29.55
C SER A 99 7.98 2.54 29.78
N LYS A 100 8.11 2.16 31.05
CA LYS A 100 8.01 0.77 31.50
C LYS A 100 6.63 0.19 31.22
N GLN A 101 6.44 -1.08 31.61
CA GLN A 101 5.14 -1.76 31.56
C GLN A 101 4.10 -0.99 32.40
N TRP A 102 2.96 -0.71 31.79
CA TRP A 102 1.88 0.06 32.43
C TRP A 102 1.03 -0.81 33.34
N SER A 103 0.55 -0.24 34.46
CA SER A 103 -0.55 -0.82 35.20
C SER A 103 -1.88 -0.62 34.44
N ASN A 104 -2.89 -1.41 34.76
CA ASN A 104 -4.20 -1.27 34.14
C ASN A 104 -4.84 0.09 34.44
N ASP A 105 -4.68 0.60 35.66
CA ASP A 105 -5.19 1.90 36.08
C ASP A 105 -4.52 3.04 35.29
N TYR A 106 -3.18 3.01 35.19
CA TYR A 106 -2.45 4.01 34.40
C TYR A 106 -2.84 3.96 32.92
N ALA A 107 -3.02 2.77 32.36
CA ALA A 107 -3.46 2.56 30.99
C ALA A 107 -4.86 3.13 30.73
N SER A 108 -5.78 2.92 31.69
CA SER A 108 -7.13 3.50 31.61
C SER A 108 -7.09 5.02 31.68
N ASP A 109 -6.37 5.58 32.63
CA ASP A 109 -6.24 7.04 32.82
C ASP A 109 -5.62 7.71 31.58
N MET A 110 -4.61 7.08 30.96
CA MET A 110 -4.02 7.57 29.69
C MET A 110 -4.99 7.51 28.52
N ALA A 111 -5.82 6.46 28.45
CA ALA A 111 -6.88 6.40 27.45
C ALA A 111 -7.92 7.52 27.67
N ASP A 112 -8.33 7.75 28.91
CA ASP A 112 -9.27 8.80 29.28
C ASP A 112 -8.73 10.21 29.05
N LEU A 113 -7.40 10.41 29.20
CA LEU A 113 -6.75 11.65 28.80
C LEU A 113 -6.81 11.85 27.28
N ILE A 114 -6.44 10.84 26.50
CA ILE A 114 -6.41 10.93 25.03
C ILE A 114 -7.81 11.09 24.44
N LEU A 115 -8.83 10.52 25.08
CA LEU A 115 -10.23 10.62 24.69
C LEU A 115 -10.92 11.90 25.21
N SER A 116 -10.23 12.70 26.03
CA SER A 116 -10.82 13.88 26.64
C SER A 116 -11.18 14.93 25.60
N PRO A 117 -12.40 15.47 25.59
CA PRO A 117 -12.80 16.56 24.72
C PRO A 117 -12.19 17.92 25.13
N THR A 118 -11.50 17.99 26.27
CA THR A 118 -10.90 19.21 26.81
C THR A 118 -9.48 19.47 26.30
N ILE A 119 -8.88 18.50 25.59
CA ILE A 119 -7.55 18.65 24.97
C ILE A 119 -7.68 18.84 23.45
N ASP A 120 -6.65 19.44 22.84
CA ASP A 120 -6.61 19.62 21.39
C ASP A 120 -6.46 18.25 20.69
N ILE A 121 -7.21 18.06 19.59
CA ILE A 121 -7.18 16.80 18.83
C ILE A 121 -5.79 16.48 18.29
N THR A 122 -4.97 17.46 17.95
CA THR A 122 -3.58 17.29 17.50
C THR A 122 -2.73 16.64 18.59
N ASP A 123 -2.96 17.02 19.85
CA ASP A 123 -2.26 16.45 21.01
C ASP A 123 -2.74 15.01 21.26
N ALA A 124 -4.06 14.77 21.21
CA ALA A 124 -4.62 13.43 21.33
C ALA A 124 -4.05 12.47 20.27
N LEU A 125 -3.98 12.91 19.01
CA LEU A 125 -3.41 12.14 17.91
C LEU A 125 -1.91 11.86 18.12
N THR A 126 -1.16 12.84 18.62
CA THR A 126 0.27 12.68 18.89
C THR A 126 0.52 11.73 20.06
N LEU A 127 -0.26 11.82 21.13
CA LEU A 127 -0.18 10.89 22.28
C LEU A 127 -0.57 9.46 21.89
N CYS A 128 -1.61 9.29 21.08
CA CYS A 128 -2.00 7.98 20.55
C CYS A 128 -0.85 7.33 19.75
N ALA A 129 -0.15 8.11 18.92
CA ALA A 129 1.04 7.64 18.22
C ALA A 129 2.17 7.26 19.18
N ALA A 130 2.39 8.03 20.27
CA ALA A 130 3.38 7.70 21.28
C ALA A 130 3.11 6.35 21.96
N VAL A 131 1.83 6.04 22.28
CA VAL A 131 1.44 4.75 22.86
C VAL A 131 1.74 3.59 21.90
N MET A 132 1.42 3.75 20.61
CA MET A 132 1.75 2.75 19.59
C MET A 132 3.28 2.56 19.49
N MET A 133 4.05 3.64 19.39
CA MET A 133 5.50 3.57 19.28
C MET A 133 6.12 2.93 20.52
N ALA A 134 5.58 3.19 21.72
CA ALA A 134 5.99 2.51 22.95
C ALA A 134 5.77 1.00 22.88
N ALA A 135 4.62 0.55 22.35
CA ALA A 135 4.33 -0.87 22.17
C ALA A 135 5.22 -1.52 21.10
N LEU A 136 5.63 -0.77 20.07
CA LEU A 136 6.60 -1.24 19.07
C LEU A 136 8.03 -1.30 19.60
N LEU A 137 8.38 -0.45 20.58
CA LEU A 137 9.68 -0.48 21.25
C LEU A 137 9.77 -1.65 22.24
N SER A 138 8.73 -1.84 23.05
CA SER A 138 8.64 -2.89 24.07
C SER A 138 7.19 -3.38 24.18
N PRO A 139 6.89 -4.64 23.81
CA PRO A 139 5.52 -5.18 23.89
C PRO A 139 4.93 -5.04 25.30
N ASP A 140 3.72 -4.50 25.36
CA ASP A 140 2.98 -4.22 26.61
C ASP A 140 1.48 -4.40 26.39
N ALA A 141 0.89 -5.37 27.06
CA ALA A 141 -0.53 -5.68 26.96
C ALA A 141 -1.43 -4.49 27.36
N SER A 142 -1.03 -3.73 28.39
CA SER A 142 -1.81 -2.57 28.85
C SER A 142 -1.83 -1.44 27.82
N LYS A 143 -0.73 -1.20 27.10
CA LYS A 143 -0.67 -0.24 25.99
C LYS A 143 -1.54 -0.67 24.81
N VAL A 144 -1.58 -1.98 24.50
CA VAL A 144 -2.49 -2.52 23.47
C VAL A 144 -3.94 -2.28 23.89
N MET A 145 -4.29 -2.57 25.16
CA MET A 145 -5.63 -2.33 25.68
C MET A 145 -6.03 -0.85 25.68
N THR A 146 -5.07 0.06 25.95
CA THR A 146 -5.28 1.52 25.79
C THR A 146 -5.70 1.85 24.36
N LEU A 147 -4.96 1.36 23.35
CA LEU A 147 -5.26 1.62 21.94
C LEU A 147 -6.60 1.00 21.49
N LEU A 148 -6.95 -0.19 22.01
CA LEU A 148 -8.26 -0.81 21.78
C LEU A 148 -9.40 0.02 22.38
N LYS A 149 -9.22 0.56 23.61
CA LYS A 149 -10.19 1.45 24.25
C LYS A 149 -10.37 2.74 23.45
N ILE A 150 -9.27 3.37 23.02
CA ILE A 150 -9.33 4.58 22.19
C ILE A 150 -10.08 4.29 20.87
N TYR A 151 -9.77 3.19 20.18
CA TYR A 151 -10.48 2.83 18.95
C TYR A 151 -12.00 2.70 19.16
N ARG A 152 -12.42 2.06 20.26
CA ARG A 152 -13.82 1.81 20.57
C ARG A 152 -14.59 3.08 20.94
N GLU A 153 -13.94 4.02 21.65
CA GLU A 153 -14.60 5.13 22.33
C GLU A 153 -14.34 6.50 21.68
N ALA A 154 -13.38 6.58 20.72
CA ALA A 154 -13.09 7.84 20.06
C ALA A 154 -14.26 8.34 19.21
N ALA A 155 -14.67 9.59 19.46
CA ALA A 155 -15.67 10.30 18.66
C ALA A 155 -15.05 10.88 17.36
N ASP A 156 -13.79 11.29 17.41
CA ASP A 156 -13.06 11.80 16.24
C ASP A 156 -12.54 10.66 15.36
N GLU A 157 -12.88 10.72 14.07
CA GLU A 157 -12.55 9.65 13.13
C GLU A 157 -11.03 9.53 12.88
N LYS A 158 -10.27 10.64 12.89
CA LYS A 158 -8.81 10.58 12.73
C LYS A 158 -8.17 9.84 13.90
N LEU A 159 -8.63 10.13 15.12
CA LEU A 159 -8.16 9.46 16.32
C LEU A 159 -8.52 7.98 16.31
N LYS A 160 -9.75 7.64 15.93
CA LYS A 160 -10.22 6.27 15.78
C LYS A 160 -9.34 5.50 14.78
N GLN A 161 -9.08 6.06 13.59
CA GLN A 161 -8.28 5.41 12.56
C GLN A 161 -6.79 5.30 12.96
N ARG A 162 -6.25 6.28 13.69
CA ARG A 162 -4.89 6.21 14.23
C ARG A 162 -4.78 5.12 15.30
N ALA A 163 -5.78 4.99 16.16
CA ALA A 163 -5.85 3.93 17.17
C ALA A 163 -6.02 2.55 16.52
N LEU A 164 -6.79 2.42 15.43
CA LEU A 164 -6.91 1.18 14.65
C LEU A 164 -5.53 0.68 14.18
N ILE A 165 -4.78 1.53 13.50
CA ILE A 165 -3.42 1.19 13.06
C ILE A 165 -2.55 0.88 14.27
N GLY A 166 -2.70 1.66 15.34
CA GLY A 166 -1.94 1.54 16.58
C GLY A 166 -2.06 0.16 17.21
N TRP A 167 -3.27 -0.31 17.50
CA TRP A 167 -3.45 -1.62 18.14
C TRP A 167 -3.12 -2.78 17.21
N VAL A 168 -3.44 -2.68 15.90
CA VAL A 168 -3.09 -3.72 14.92
C VAL A 168 -1.57 -3.92 14.86
N PHE A 169 -0.80 -2.85 14.80
CA PHE A 169 0.65 -2.93 14.73
C PHE A 169 1.29 -3.26 16.09
N ALA A 170 0.63 -2.91 17.20
CA ALA A 170 1.08 -3.26 18.54
C ALA A 170 0.90 -4.75 18.87
N LEU A 171 -0.04 -5.45 18.20
CA LEU A 171 -0.19 -6.89 18.36
C LEU A 171 1.11 -7.62 18.00
N ASP A 172 1.51 -8.54 18.87
CA ASP A 172 2.63 -9.44 18.62
C ASP A 172 2.08 -10.84 18.25
N LYS A 173 2.89 -11.67 17.60
CA LYS A 173 2.60 -13.10 17.39
C LYS A 173 2.78 -13.95 18.64
N GLY A 174 2.91 -13.29 19.80
CA GLY A 174 3.11 -13.92 21.08
C GLY A 174 1.96 -14.82 21.54
N ASP A 175 2.21 -15.51 22.63
CA ASP A 175 1.21 -16.37 23.26
C ASP A 175 0.17 -15.55 24.05
N TYR A 176 -0.95 -15.24 23.40
CA TYR A 176 -2.06 -14.51 24.03
C TYR A 176 -2.68 -15.23 25.25
N ARG A 177 -2.32 -16.50 25.51
CA ARG A 177 -2.72 -17.19 26.75
C ARG A 177 -2.21 -16.48 27.99
N LEU A 178 -1.10 -15.76 27.87
CA LEU A 178 -0.57 -14.95 28.97
C LEU A 178 -1.43 -13.70 29.25
N PHE A 179 -1.99 -13.09 28.19
CA PHE A 179 -2.80 -11.88 28.24
C PHE A 179 -4.14 -12.08 27.50
N PRO A 180 -5.06 -12.95 28.02
CA PRO A 180 -6.31 -13.26 27.34
C PRO A 180 -7.25 -12.08 27.17
N GLU A 181 -7.05 -11.00 27.92
CA GLU A 181 -7.77 -9.75 27.76
C GLU A 181 -7.59 -9.14 26.36
N ILE A 182 -6.42 -9.32 25.74
CA ILE A 182 -6.18 -8.87 24.36
C ILE A 182 -7.04 -9.69 23.40
N SER A 183 -6.98 -11.03 23.51
CA SER A 183 -7.77 -11.91 22.64
C SER A 183 -9.27 -11.63 22.77
N HIS A 184 -9.75 -11.45 24.00
CA HIS A 184 -11.16 -11.14 24.25
C HIS A 184 -11.56 -9.78 23.67
N GLY A 185 -10.75 -8.75 23.91
CA GLY A 185 -11.02 -7.41 23.36
C GLY A 185 -11.02 -7.38 21.83
N VAL A 186 -10.08 -8.07 21.19
CA VAL A 186 -10.04 -8.19 19.73
C VAL A 186 -11.22 -8.98 19.21
N SER A 187 -11.57 -10.12 19.83
CA SER A 187 -12.72 -10.94 19.40
C SER A 187 -14.04 -10.18 19.48
N GLN A 188 -14.26 -9.40 20.53
CA GLN A 188 -15.45 -8.54 20.64
C GLN A 188 -15.53 -7.50 19.51
N LEU A 189 -14.40 -6.87 19.18
CA LEU A 189 -14.37 -5.89 18.10
C LEU A 189 -14.61 -6.54 16.74
N LEU A 190 -14.12 -7.77 16.51
CA LEU A 190 -14.31 -8.51 15.26
C LEU A 190 -15.75 -8.99 15.01
N GLU A 191 -16.65 -8.86 15.96
CA GLU A 191 -18.09 -9.06 15.74
C GLU A 191 -18.66 -7.99 14.80
N ASP A 192 -18.08 -6.77 14.79
CA ASP A 192 -18.45 -5.70 13.87
C ASP A 192 -17.95 -5.97 12.46
N LYS A 193 -18.88 -6.05 11.51
CA LYS A 193 -18.57 -6.23 10.08
C LYS A 193 -17.80 -5.05 9.52
N SER A 194 -18.09 -3.83 9.94
CA SER A 194 -17.41 -2.62 9.47
C SER A 194 -15.93 -2.67 9.80
N LEU A 195 -15.57 -3.10 11.02
CA LEU A 195 -14.17 -3.28 11.38
C LEU A 195 -13.49 -4.37 10.56
N ARG A 196 -14.18 -5.49 10.28
CA ARG A 196 -13.58 -6.54 9.44
C ARG A 196 -13.24 -6.01 8.04
N ASP A 197 -14.13 -5.23 7.45
CA ASP A 197 -13.89 -4.58 6.14
C ASP A 197 -12.76 -3.55 6.23
N GLU A 198 -12.67 -2.78 7.31
CA GLU A 198 -11.58 -1.83 7.57
C GLU A 198 -10.22 -2.52 7.71
N LEU A 199 -10.13 -3.67 8.39
CA LEU A 199 -8.90 -4.45 8.54
C LEU A 199 -8.41 -5.00 7.19
N ILE A 200 -9.31 -5.46 6.33
CA ILE A 200 -8.98 -5.89 4.98
C ILE A 200 -8.43 -4.73 4.15
N GLN A 201 -9.10 -3.56 4.22
CA GLN A 201 -8.62 -2.35 3.55
C GLN A 201 -7.26 -1.90 4.10
N LEU A 202 -7.07 -1.93 5.42
CA LEU A 202 -5.81 -1.59 6.08
C LEU A 202 -4.67 -2.49 5.58
N GLN A 203 -4.91 -3.81 5.46
CA GLN A 203 -3.90 -4.72 4.92
C GLN A 203 -3.52 -4.36 3.47
N MET A 204 -4.49 -4.01 2.63
CA MET A 204 -4.21 -3.55 1.27
C MET A 204 -3.43 -2.23 1.26
N GLN A 205 -3.75 -1.30 2.16
CA GLN A 205 -3.03 -0.02 2.30
C GLN A 205 -1.58 -0.23 2.77
N VAL A 206 -1.31 -1.17 3.67
CA VAL A 206 0.05 -1.57 4.05
C VAL A 206 0.82 -2.08 2.83
N ILE A 207 0.20 -2.89 1.98
CA ILE A 207 0.82 -3.39 0.76
C ILE A 207 1.12 -2.25 -0.23
N TYR A 208 0.25 -1.24 -0.35
CA TYR A 208 0.53 -0.04 -1.16
C TYR A 208 1.75 0.73 -0.65
N CYS A 209 1.92 0.88 0.66
CA CYS A 209 3.14 1.49 1.22
C CYS A 209 4.39 0.69 0.81
N LEU A 210 4.35 -0.63 0.87
CA LEU A 210 5.49 -1.50 0.51
C LEU A 210 5.89 -1.38 -0.98
N THR A 211 4.98 -1.01 -1.85
CA THR A 211 5.24 -0.84 -3.29
C THR A 211 5.54 0.61 -3.68
N ALA A 212 5.53 1.55 -2.73
CA ALA A 212 5.70 2.98 -3.00
C ALA A 212 7.00 3.32 -3.74
N GLU A 213 8.11 2.64 -3.43
CA GLU A 213 9.39 2.84 -4.11
C GLU A 213 9.32 2.38 -5.58
N GLN A 214 8.66 1.25 -5.86
CA GLN A 214 8.48 0.73 -7.23
C GLN A 214 7.52 1.61 -8.01
N ASP A 215 6.43 2.05 -7.38
CA ASP A 215 5.47 2.97 -7.97
C ASP A 215 6.16 4.31 -8.34
N THR A 216 7.03 4.83 -7.46
CA THR A 216 7.85 6.04 -7.71
C THR A 216 8.81 5.83 -8.90
N GLN A 217 9.54 4.71 -8.94
CA GLN A 217 10.45 4.41 -10.04
C GLN A 217 9.72 4.32 -11.38
N THR A 218 8.52 3.76 -11.38
CA THR A 218 7.67 3.69 -12.58
C THR A 218 7.26 5.08 -13.04
N LEU A 219 6.89 5.97 -12.10
CA LEU A 219 6.56 7.36 -12.42
C LEU A 219 7.76 8.13 -12.97
N GLU A 220 8.92 8.03 -12.30
CA GLU A 220 10.15 8.72 -12.71
C GLU A 220 10.65 8.26 -14.08
N ARG A 221 10.47 6.98 -14.42
CA ARG A 221 10.95 6.43 -15.70
C ARG A 221 9.95 6.59 -16.83
N ASP A 222 8.66 6.37 -16.60
CA ASP A 222 7.68 6.16 -17.67
C ASP A 222 6.68 7.32 -17.80
N VAL A 223 6.50 8.16 -16.78
CA VAL A 223 5.45 9.18 -16.75
C VAL A 223 6.03 10.60 -16.73
N ILE A 224 6.93 10.89 -15.80
CA ILE A 224 7.52 12.22 -15.64
C ILE A 224 8.25 12.70 -16.91
N PRO A 225 9.08 11.87 -17.58
CA PRO A 225 9.75 12.29 -18.80
C PRO A 225 8.79 12.67 -19.94
N ASN A 226 7.66 11.97 -20.05
CA ASN A 226 6.64 12.28 -21.06
C ASN A 226 5.94 13.62 -20.76
N ILE A 227 5.62 13.88 -19.48
CA ILE A 227 5.04 15.16 -19.08
C ILE A 227 6.02 16.30 -19.35
N MET A 228 7.28 16.15 -18.95
CA MET A 228 8.31 17.17 -19.15
C MET A 228 8.56 17.46 -20.63
N LYS A 229 8.65 16.42 -21.46
CA LYS A 229 8.83 16.57 -22.90
C LYS A 229 7.67 17.32 -23.56
N ASN A 230 6.44 17.04 -23.11
CA ASN A 230 5.24 17.64 -23.69
C ASN A 230 4.95 19.06 -23.19
N GLN A 231 5.53 19.47 -22.06
CA GLN A 231 5.45 20.83 -21.52
C GLN A 231 6.66 21.71 -21.88
N ASN A 232 7.53 21.27 -22.79
CA ASN A 232 8.78 21.95 -23.12
C ASN A 232 9.68 22.27 -21.91
N LEU A 233 9.63 21.41 -20.89
CA LEU A 233 10.41 21.57 -19.67
C LEU A 233 11.66 20.70 -19.71
N GLU A 234 12.80 21.23 -19.32
CA GLU A 234 14.07 20.53 -19.21
C GLU A 234 14.56 20.49 -17.77
N MET A 235 14.98 19.30 -17.32
CA MET A 235 15.55 19.12 -15.99
C MET A 235 17.02 19.47 -16.01
N THR A 236 17.41 20.53 -15.35
CA THR A 236 18.81 20.96 -15.22
C THR A 236 19.35 20.62 -13.82
N ARG A 237 20.67 20.70 -13.61
CA ARG A 237 21.28 20.55 -12.28
C ARG A 237 20.78 21.59 -11.24
N PHE A 238 20.17 22.67 -11.70
CA PHE A 238 19.68 23.79 -10.87
C PHE A 238 18.16 23.85 -10.76
N GLY A 239 17.42 22.89 -11.35
CA GLY A 239 15.95 22.85 -11.33
C GLY A 239 15.32 22.66 -12.71
N ILE A 240 14.04 22.88 -12.80
CA ILE A 240 13.26 22.80 -14.04
C ILE A 240 13.36 24.13 -14.78
N ARG A 241 13.72 24.09 -16.05
CA ARG A 241 13.80 25.27 -16.94
C ARG A 241 12.89 25.05 -18.15
N GLU A 242 12.22 26.11 -18.57
CA GLU A 242 11.46 26.11 -19.81
C GLU A 242 12.43 26.12 -20.99
N LYS A 243 12.19 25.25 -21.95
CA LYS A 243 12.98 25.16 -23.18
C LYS A 243 12.52 26.29 -24.12
N GLU A 244 13.45 27.08 -24.63
CA GLU A 244 13.11 28.11 -25.61
C GLU A 244 12.48 27.46 -26.84
N GLU A 245 11.23 27.81 -27.14
CA GLU A 245 10.53 27.31 -28.34
C GLU A 245 11.18 27.90 -29.60
N ASN A 246 11.49 27.03 -30.53
CA ASN A 246 11.91 27.45 -31.86
C ASN A 246 10.65 27.64 -32.72
N PRO A 247 10.30 28.89 -33.12
CA PRO A 247 9.05 29.17 -33.85
C PRO A 247 8.92 28.41 -35.18
N MET A 248 10.02 27.81 -35.65
CA MET A 248 10.06 27.06 -36.90
C MET A 248 9.59 25.61 -36.74
N ASP A 249 9.65 25.04 -35.52
CA ASP A 249 9.17 23.68 -35.25
C ASP A 249 7.64 23.58 -35.23
N GLU A 250 6.97 24.66 -34.85
CA GLU A 250 5.51 24.74 -34.83
C GLU A 250 4.89 24.76 -36.25
N ILE A 251 5.60 25.35 -37.20
CA ILE A 251 5.17 25.46 -38.60
C ILE A 251 5.39 24.14 -39.36
N LEU A 252 6.43 23.38 -38.99
CA LEU A 252 6.80 22.14 -39.68
C LEU A 252 6.08 20.88 -39.20
N HIS A 253 5.49 20.92 -38.00
CA HIS A 253 4.89 19.75 -37.34
C HIS A 253 3.55 20.04 -36.70
N GLY A 254 2.62 20.68 -37.41
CA GLY A 254 1.27 21.04 -36.93
C GLY A 254 0.45 19.90 -36.33
N ASP A 255 0.71 18.64 -36.72
CA ASP A 255 0.11 17.42 -36.14
C ASP A 255 0.73 17.01 -34.79
N SER A 256 1.79 17.70 -34.34
CA SER A 256 2.49 17.34 -33.10
C SER A 256 1.80 17.84 -31.82
N SER A 257 0.99 18.87 -31.93
CA SER A 257 0.30 19.50 -30.78
C SER A 257 -0.80 18.58 -30.21
N ASP A 258 -1.63 18.00 -31.09
CA ASP A 258 -2.71 17.09 -30.66
C ASP A 258 -2.16 15.80 -30.06
N ARG A 259 -1.09 15.23 -30.63
CA ARG A 259 -0.37 14.06 -30.08
C ARG A 259 0.24 14.35 -28.71
N LYS A 260 0.88 15.51 -28.54
CA LYS A 260 1.46 15.95 -27.27
C LYS A 260 0.38 16.10 -26.19
N LEU A 261 -0.77 16.69 -26.56
CA LEU A 261 -1.91 16.84 -25.65
C LEU A 261 -2.47 15.49 -25.24
N GLU A 262 -2.62 14.56 -26.19
CA GLU A 262 -3.11 13.20 -25.92
C GLU A 262 -2.15 12.38 -25.03
N GLU A 263 -0.84 12.46 -25.26
CA GLU A 263 0.18 11.84 -24.42
C GLU A 263 0.21 12.44 -23.01
N LEU A 264 0.02 13.76 -22.87
CA LEU A 264 -0.10 14.45 -21.59
C LEU A 264 -1.35 13.98 -20.84
N GLU A 265 -2.49 13.94 -21.53
CA GLU A 265 -3.75 13.47 -20.96
C GLU A 265 -3.66 12.02 -20.51
N GLN A 266 -3.06 11.12 -21.30
CA GLN A 266 -2.81 9.73 -20.93
C GLN A 266 -1.90 9.64 -19.70
N SER A 267 -0.86 10.46 -19.62
CA SER A 267 0.06 10.52 -18.47
C SER A 267 -0.66 10.99 -17.20
N MET A 268 -1.50 12.03 -17.31
CA MET A 268 -2.30 12.54 -16.19
C MET A 268 -3.37 11.54 -15.74
N ARG A 269 -4.05 10.87 -16.67
CA ARG A 269 -4.98 9.77 -16.37
C ARG A 269 -4.26 8.64 -15.61
N ARG A 270 -3.05 8.28 -16.02
CA ARG A 270 -2.24 7.24 -15.39
C ARG A 270 -1.87 7.60 -13.94
N ILE A 271 -1.46 8.85 -13.68
CA ILE A 271 -1.23 9.37 -12.32
C ILE A 271 -2.50 9.29 -11.48
N SER A 272 -3.62 9.80 -12.01
CA SER A 272 -4.92 9.78 -11.34
C SER A 272 -5.37 8.36 -11.00
N ASP A 273 -5.19 7.40 -11.92
CA ASP A 273 -5.54 6.00 -11.69
C ASP A 273 -4.65 5.35 -10.63
N MET A 274 -3.34 5.65 -10.61
CA MET A 274 -2.43 5.17 -9.57
C MET A 274 -2.85 5.73 -8.20
N GLN A 275 -3.17 7.02 -8.14
CA GLN A 275 -3.61 7.69 -6.91
C GLN A 275 -4.97 7.16 -6.41
N LYS A 276 -5.95 6.96 -7.31
CA LYS A 276 -7.26 6.37 -6.98
C LYS A 276 -7.13 4.94 -6.46
N ARG A 277 -6.17 4.18 -6.99
CA ARG A 277 -5.86 2.82 -6.50
C ARG A 277 -5.13 2.81 -5.17
N GLY A 278 -4.69 3.96 -4.65
CA GLY A 278 -4.04 4.10 -3.33
C GLY A 278 -2.51 4.07 -3.37
N ALA A 279 -1.86 4.10 -4.54
CA ALA A 279 -0.41 4.18 -4.66
C ALA A 279 0.13 5.48 -4.02
N ASP A 280 1.28 5.38 -3.36
CA ASP A 280 1.98 6.53 -2.78
C ASP A 280 2.94 7.14 -3.81
N ILE A 281 2.38 7.98 -4.67
CA ILE A 281 3.12 8.63 -5.77
C ILE A 281 4.05 9.76 -5.29
N TYR A 282 3.94 10.17 -4.02
CA TYR A 282 4.69 11.30 -3.48
C TYR A 282 5.95 10.88 -2.72
N PHE A 283 6.11 9.59 -2.42
CA PHE A 283 7.20 9.06 -1.60
C PHE A 283 8.59 9.49 -2.08
N GLY A 284 8.90 9.35 -3.37
CA GLY A 284 10.22 9.66 -3.93
C GLY A 284 10.63 11.11 -3.77
N GLY A 285 9.71 12.06 -3.99
CA GLY A 285 9.95 13.49 -3.84
C GLY A 285 10.18 13.90 -2.39
N PHE A 286 9.23 13.54 -1.52
CA PHE A 286 9.25 13.97 -0.12
C PHE A 286 10.28 13.23 0.74
N SER A 287 10.69 12.01 0.40
CA SER A 287 11.72 11.29 1.14
C SER A 287 13.05 12.05 1.21
N LYS A 288 13.42 12.75 0.14
CA LYS A 288 14.63 13.59 0.08
C LYS A 288 14.54 14.83 0.98
N MET A 289 13.32 15.31 1.26
CA MET A 289 13.05 16.50 2.09
C MET A 289 13.00 16.19 3.59
N LYS A 290 13.07 14.94 4.02
CA LYS A 290 13.09 14.54 5.45
C LYS A 290 14.43 14.85 6.17
N ARG A 291 15.35 15.54 5.51
CA ARG A 291 16.66 15.97 6.08
C ARG A 291 16.58 17.29 6.84
N PHE A 292 15.46 17.99 6.84
CA PHE A 292 15.29 19.20 7.65
C PHE A 292 15.44 18.90 9.14
N GLY A 293 16.04 19.82 9.89
CA GLY A 293 16.23 19.71 11.35
C GLY A 293 14.92 19.49 12.13
N PHE A 294 13.79 19.86 11.55
CA PHE A 294 12.45 19.56 12.03
C PHE A 294 12.27 18.07 12.38
N PHE A 295 12.77 17.17 11.53
CA PHE A 295 12.63 15.72 11.69
C PHE A 295 13.65 15.08 12.64
N TYR A 296 14.53 15.86 13.29
CA TYR A 296 15.39 15.36 14.36
C TYR A 296 14.61 15.12 15.66
N THR A 297 13.47 15.79 15.83
CA THR A 297 12.55 15.56 16.95
C THR A 297 11.59 14.41 16.57
N LEU A 298 11.59 13.34 17.38
CA LEU A 298 10.79 12.14 17.09
C LEU A 298 9.30 12.44 16.99
N ALA A 299 8.75 13.25 17.91
CA ALA A 299 7.34 13.60 17.94
C ALA A 299 6.87 14.25 16.62
N ASN A 300 7.73 15.03 15.96
CA ASN A 300 7.39 15.74 14.73
C ASN A 300 7.06 14.83 13.53
N TRP A 301 7.48 13.55 13.57
CA TRP A 301 7.10 12.57 12.54
C TRP A 301 5.65 12.16 12.63
N PHE A 302 5.03 12.32 13.78
CA PHE A 302 3.68 11.82 14.08
C PHE A 302 2.70 12.91 14.50
N THR A 303 3.21 14.16 14.64
CA THR A 303 2.38 15.33 14.95
C THR A 303 1.58 15.73 13.71
N PRO A 304 0.24 15.80 13.79
CA PRO A 304 -0.58 16.31 12.69
C PRO A 304 -0.14 17.69 12.25
N PHE A 305 -0.32 17.99 10.97
CA PHE A 305 0.09 19.28 10.44
C PHE A 305 -0.76 20.42 11.01
N TYR A 306 -0.08 21.46 11.50
CA TYR A 306 -0.66 22.77 11.81
C TYR A 306 0.35 23.87 11.50
N ILE A 307 -0.16 24.97 10.92
CA ILE A 307 0.70 26.04 10.38
C ILE A 307 1.41 26.86 11.47
N GLN A 308 0.88 26.86 12.70
CA GLN A 308 1.45 27.57 13.85
C GLN A 308 2.62 26.80 14.50
N HIS A 309 2.99 25.63 13.99
CA HIS A 309 4.08 24.85 14.55
C HIS A 309 5.38 25.66 14.62
N PRO A 310 6.07 25.76 15.80
CA PRO A 310 7.27 26.58 15.94
C PRO A 310 8.39 26.24 14.95
N GLY A 311 8.50 24.98 14.52
CA GLY A 311 9.45 24.56 13.48
C GLY A 311 9.20 25.19 12.10
N LEU A 312 8.08 25.85 11.88
CA LEU A 312 7.72 26.55 10.64
C LEU A 312 7.94 28.06 10.71
N GLU A 313 8.57 28.60 11.74
CA GLU A 313 8.83 30.05 11.89
C GLU A 313 9.65 30.65 10.75
N GLN A 314 10.45 29.83 10.06
CA GLN A 314 11.25 30.25 8.91
C GLN A 314 10.38 30.64 7.70
N ILE A 315 9.10 30.23 7.67
CA ILE A 315 8.18 30.59 6.61
C ILE A 315 7.78 32.07 6.78
N PRO A 316 7.92 32.91 5.73
CA PRO A 316 7.50 34.30 5.78
C PRO A 316 6.06 34.45 6.26
N SER A 317 5.81 35.45 7.11
CA SER A 317 4.49 35.69 7.68
C SER A 317 3.40 35.93 6.63
N THR A 318 3.76 36.50 5.49
CA THR A 318 2.86 36.69 4.33
C THR A 318 2.31 35.37 3.77
N ILE A 319 3.14 34.33 3.71
CA ILE A 319 2.71 32.98 3.27
C ILE A 319 1.94 32.29 4.39
N ARG A 320 2.48 32.34 5.62
CA ARG A 320 1.90 31.64 6.77
C ARG A 320 0.51 32.15 7.15
N LYS A 321 0.24 33.45 6.96
CA LYS A 321 -1.07 34.09 7.15
C LYS A 321 -1.96 34.00 5.92
N GLY A 322 -1.41 33.66 4.76
CA GLY A 322 -2.14 33.56 3.50
C GLY A 322 -3.04 32.32 3.48
N LYS A 323 -4.29 32.49 3.05
CA LYS A 323 -5.23 31.37 2.84
C LYS A 323 -4.70 30.31 1.87
N PHE A 324 -3.74 30.66 1.00
CA PHE A 324 -3.13 29.74 0.04
C PHE A 324 -2.51 28.52 0.71
N MET A 325 -1.62 28.72 1.70
CA MET A 325 -0.95 27.60 2.36
C MET A 325 -1.93 26.75 3.16
N ASP A 326 -2.89 27.37 3.82
CA ASP A 326 -3.91 26.65 4.58
C ASP A 326 -4.80 25.83 3.65
N THR A 327 -5.34 26.43 2.59
CA THR A 327 -6.16 25.75 1.59
C THR A 327 -5.37 24.66 0.85
N LEU A 328 -4.15 24.98 0.40
CA LEU A 328 -3.30 24.05 -0.32
C LEU A 328 -3.00 22.79 0.54
N LEU A 329 -2.54 23.01 1.76
CA LEU A 329 -2.12 21.90 2.62
C LEU A 329 -3.31 21.13 3.24
N THR A 330 -4.47 21.78 3.37
CA THR A 330 -5.70 21.10 3.81
C THR A 330 -6.26 20.20 2.71
N ASN A 331 -6.26 20.68 1.46
CA ASN A 331 -6.87 19.97 0.33
C ASN A 331 -5.91 19.03 -0.40
N MET A 332 -4.61 19.09 -0.11
CA MET A 332 -3.63 18.18 -0.72
C MET A 332 -3.67 16.79 -0.08
N PRO A 333 -3.57 15.72 -0.88
CA PRO A 333 -3.58 14.34 -0.40
C PRO A 333 -2.26 13.91 0.24
N PHE A 334 -1.46 14.84 0.77
CA PHE A 334 -0.19 14.58 1.45
C PHE A 334 -0.41 14.07 2.88
N CYS A 335 0.43 13.18 3.35
CA CYS A 335 0.51 12.87 4.77
C CYS A 335 1.09 14.06 5.56
N ASP A 336 0.87 14.08 6.86
CA ASP A 336 1.22 15.23 7.70
C ASP A 336 2.72 15.57 7.65
N SER A 337 3.59 14.55 7.70
CA SER A 337 5.03 14.78 7.59
C SER A 337 5.46 15.33 6.24
N ASP A 338 4.73 15.04 5.15
CA ASP A 338 5.00 15.60 3.83
C ASP A 338 4.53 17.05 3.73
N LYS A 339 3.40 17.40 4.36
CA LYS A 339 2.95 18.79 4.48
C LYS A 339 4.00 19.66 5.18
N TYR A 340 4.60 19.17 6.28
CA TYR A 340 5.72 19.85 6.92
C TYR A 340 6.93 19.97 5.99
N SER A 341 7.29 18.90 5.26
CA SER A 341 8.40 18.95 4.30
C SER A 341 8.17 19.96 3.20
N PHE A 342 6.95 19.99 2.66
CA PHE A 342 6.56 20.95 1.63
C PHE A 342 6.64 22.39 2.14
N ALA A 343 6.08 22.67 3.31
CA ALA A 343 6.09 23.99 3.93
C ALA A 343 7.53 24.49 4.18
N LEU A 344 8.42 23.62 4.69
CA LEU A 344 9.83 23.93 4.91
C LEU A 344 10.60 24.17 3.60
N ALA A 345 10.33 23.36 2.56
CA ALA A 345 10.92 23.55 1.24
C ALA A 345 10.47 24.86 0.60
N MET A 346 9.19 25.20 0.71
CA MET A 346 8.66 26.48 0.23
C MET A 346 9.32 27.67 0.91
N ALA A 347 9.57 27.61 2.21
CA ALA A 347 10.30 28.67 2.92
C ALA A 347 11.70 28.90 2.34
N THR A 348 12.39 27.84 1.90
CA THR A 348 13.72 27.92 1.31
C THR A 348 13.71 28.53 -0.09
N VAL A 349 12.68 28.20 -0.89
CA VAL A 349 12.60 28.63 -2.30
C VAL A 349 11.94 29.99 -2.45
N TYR A 350 11.06 30.38 -1.53
CA TYR A 350 10.26 31.62 -1.63
C TYR A 350 11.09 32.89 -1.89
N ALA A 351 12.25 32.99 -1.25
CA ALA A 351 13.13 34.15 -1.44
C ALA A 351 13.63 34.29 -2.90
N GLN A 352 13.68 33.18 -3.64
CA GLN A 352 14.18 33.09 -5.00
C GLN A 352 13.07 33.17 -6.06
N LEU A 353 11.78 33.16 -5.64
CA LEU A 353 10.66 33.22 -6.57
C LEU A 353 10.52 34.63 -7.17
N PRO A 354 10.14 34.74 -8.45
CA PRO A 354 9.74 36.00 -9.06
C PRO A 354 8.57 36.66 -8.31
N ASP A 355 8.52 38.02 -8.32
CA ASP A 355 7.54 38.76 -7.52
C ASP A 355 6.09 38.51 -7.96
N ASN A 356 5.84 38.27 -9.25
CA ASN A 356 4.54 37.84 -9.75
C ASN A 356 4.05 36.51 -9.15
N ILE A 357 4.97 35.55 -8.93
CA ILE A 357 4.65 34.27 -8.28
C ILE A 357 4.42 34.48 -6.78
N LYS A 358 5.20 35.37 -6.13
CA LYS A 358 4.98 35.73 -4.72
C LYS A 358 3.63 36.37 -4.50
N GLU A 359 3.20 37.24 -5.41
CA GLU A 359 1.87 37.86 -5.38
C GLU A 359 0.75 36.83 -5.62
N MET A 360 0.92 35.91 -6.56
CA MET A 360 -0.04 34.80 -6.76
C MET A 360 -0.19 33.93 -5.51
N LEU A 361 0.92 33.59 -4.85
CA LEU A 361 0.93 32.84 -3.60
C LEU A 361 0.32 33.61 -2.42
N GLY A 362 0.38 34.95 -2.45
CA GLY A 362 -0.26 35.85 -1.48
C GLY A 362 -1.73 36.15 -1.75
N ASN A 363 -2.14 36.16 -3.01
CA ASN A 363 -3.46 36.62 -3.48
C ASN A 363 -4.48 35.49 -3.70
N ASN A 364 -4.63 34.56 -2.76
CA ASN A 364 -5.82 33.67 -2.63
C ASN A 364 -6.35 32.98 -3.90
N ALA A 365 -5.53 32.74 -4.91
CA ALA A 365 -5.94 31.90 -6.03
C ALA A 365 -6.02 30.45 -5.52
N ALA A 366 -7.22 30.04 -5.12
CA ALA A 366 -7.50 28.66 -4.75
C ALA A 366 -7.22 27.77 -5.96
N MET A 367 -6.15 27.01 -5.94
CA MET A 367 -5.99 25.88 -6.84
C MET A 367 -6.90 24.77 -6.33
N GLU A 368 -8.11 24.70 -6.86
CA GLU A 368 -8.96 23.52 -6.69
C GLU A 368 -8.30 22.36 -7.42
N VAL A 369 -7.99 21.30 -6.68
CA VAL A 369 -7.57 20.03 -7.27
C VAL A 369 -8.84 19.26 -7.67
N PRO A 370 -9.20 19.18 -8.96
CA PRO A 370 -10.44 18.55 -9.37
C PRO A 370 -10.51 17.09 -8.94
N GLY A 371 -11.61 16.67 -8.29
CA GLY A 371 -11.87 15.28 -7.90
C GLY A 371 -11.25 14.83 -6.58
N ALA A 372 -10.71 15.75 -5.77
CA ALA A 372 -10.19 15.43 -4.44
C ALA A 372 -11.30 15.34 -3.37
N GLU A 373 -12.41 16.04 -3.55
CA GLU A 373 -13.46 16.22 -2.54
C GLU A 373 -14.11 14.89 -2.08
N ASP A 374 -14.33 13.96 -2.98
CA ASP A 374 -14.99 12.67 -2.67
C ASP A 374 -14.12 11.69 -1.85
N ILE A 375 -12.80 11.93 -1.79
CA ILE A 375 -11.84 11.03 -1.16
C ILE A 375 -11.35 11.60 0.17
N ILE A 376 -11.24 12.92 0.26
CA ILE A 376 -10.78 13.65 1.44
C ILE A 376 -11.82 13.50 2.56
N ASN A 377 -11.37 13.32 3.81
CA ASN A 377 -12.21 13.15 4.99
C ASN A 377 -12.91 11.79 5.14
N THR A 378 -12.47 10.76 4.42
CA THR A 378 -12.95 9.39 4.66
C THR A 378 -12.05 8.65 5.66
N PRO A 379 -12.58 7.64 6.39
CA PRO A 379 -11.77 6.78 7.27
C PRO A 379 -10.57 6.17 6.55
N ALA A 380 -10.77 5.70 5.32
CA ALA A 380 -9.72 5.13 4.48
C ALA A 380 -8.62 6.13 4.11
N PHE A 381 -8.98 7.41 3.94
CA PHE A 381 -8.03 8.49 3.68
C PHE A 381 -7.17 8.78 4.92
N TYR A 382 -7.76 8.89 6.11
CA TYR A 382 -7.03 9.12 7.35
C TYR A 382 -6.06 7.97 7.67
N ARG A 383 -6.51 6.71 7.47
CA ARG A 383 -5.63 5.53 7.60
C ARG A 383 -4.44 5.62 6.66
N ARG A 384 -4.69 5.93 5.38
CA ARG A 384 -3.63 6.03 4.37
C ARG A 384 -2.60 7.10 4.73
N GLN A 385 -3.04 8.29 5.12
CA GLN A 385 -2.13 9.38 5.50
C GLN A 385 -1.23 8.96 6.66
N TYR A 386 -1.79 8.40 7.72
CA TYR A 386 -1.00 7.99 8.87
C TYR A 386 -0.08 6.81 8.57
N LEU A 387 -0.51 5.86 7.74
CA LEU A 387 0.37 4.78 7.25
C LEU A 387 1.55 5.32 6.43
N GLN A 388 1.34 6.36 5.62
CA GLN A 388 2.41 7.01 4.87
C GLN A 388 3.41 7.68 5.80
N ASP A 389 2.97 8.38 6.86
CA ASP A 389 3.87 8.94 7.88
C ASP A 389 4.70 7.85 8.56
N LEU A 390 4.07 6.76 8.98
CA LEU A 390 4.74 5.59 9.55
C LEU A 390 5.75 4.98 8.59
N TYR A 391 5.36 4.77 7.32
CA TYR A 391 6.25 4.19 6.31
C TYR A 391 7.49 5.06 6.08
N ARG A 392 7.31 6.39 5.99
CA ARG A 392 8.43 7.34 5.89
C ARG A 392 9.36 7.26 7.09
N PHE A 393 8.81 7.24 8.30
CA PHE A 393 9.60 7.06 9.53
C PHE A 393 10.43 5.77 9.47
N PHE A 394 9.80 4.63 9.20
CA PHE A 394 10.48 3.34 9.16
C PHE A 394 11.43 3.15 7.98
N ARG A 395 11.39 4.00 6.97
CA ARG A 395 12.37 3.97 5.87
C ARG A 395 13.52 4.96 6.06
N ILE A 396 13.29 6.10 6.69
CA ILE A 396 14.21 7.24 6.63
C ILE A 396 14.85 7.54 7.99
N ASN A 397 14.09 7.49 9.09
CA ASN A 397 14.60 7.91 10.40
C ASN A 397 15.64 6.92 10.96
N ASP A 398 16.75 7.43 11.53
CA ASP A 398 17.83 6.58 12.08
C ASP A 398 17.40 5.82 13.35
N SER A 399 16.51 6.41 14.15
CA SER A 399 15.99 5.78 15.37
C SER A 399 15.01 4.63 15.09
N ARG A 400 14.60 4.40 13.83
CA ARG A 400 13.68 3.31 13.44
C ARG A 400 14.16 1.93 13.90
N LYS A 401 15.48 1.74 13.98
CA LYS A 401 16.10 0.46 14.37
C LYS A 401 15.76 0.05 15.81
N ALA A 402 15.36 1.01 16.66
CA ALA A 402 14.91 0.75 18.01
C ALA A 402 13.53 0.09 18.07
N PHE A 403 12.72 0.20 17.03
CA PHE A 403 11.34 -0.22 17.02
C PHE A 403 11.14 -1.48 16.17
N ARG A 404 10.15 -2.28 16.53
CA ARG A 404 9.66 -3.35 15.65
C ARG A 404 9.02 -2.70 14.42
N ASP A 405 9.63 -2.92 13.25
CA ASP A 405 9.16 -2.35 11.99
C ASP A 405 7.96 -3.15 11.45
N PRO A 406 6.77 -2.55 11.34
CA PRO A 406 5.58 -3.23 10.83
C PRO A 406 5.64 -3.53 9.33
N PHE A 407 6.63 -2.97 8.61
CA PHE A 407 6.80 -3.14 7.17
C PHE A 407 7.95 -4.07 6.78
N SER A 408 8.74 -4.62 7.72
CA SER A 408 10.05 -5.20 7.42
C SER A 408 10.02 -6.68 7.02
N ASN A 409 9.24 -7.50 7.67
CA ASN A 409 9.25 -8.95 7.47
C ASN A 409 7.87 -9.49 7.09
N LYS A 410 7.85 -10.76 6.66
CA LYS A 410 6.60 -11.42 6.23
C LYS A 410 5.53 -11.42 7.32
N ASP A 411 5.95 -11.51 8.55
CA ASP A 411 5.06 -11.65 9.69
C ASP A 411 4.44 -10.33 10.11
N ASN A 412 5.19 -9.25 10.02
CA ASN A 412 4.70 -7.92 10.39
C ASN A 412 3.86 -7.30 9.27
N LYS A 413 4.32 -7.38 8.02
CA LYS A 413 3.64 -6.75 6.87
C LYS A 413 2.32 -7.44 6.47
N LEU A 414 2.14 -8.71 6.85
CA LEU A 414 0.90 -9.47 6.66
C LEU A 414 0.23 -9.71 8.03
N PHE A 415 -0.20 -8.63 8.67
CA PHE A 415 -0.75 -8.68 10.02
C PHE A 415 -2.01 -9.54 10.11
N LEU A 416 -2.76 -9.71 9.01
CA LEU A 416 -3.92 -10.61 8.96
C LEU A 416 -3.55 -12.08 9.26
N ASN A 417 -2.30 -12.47 9.09
CA ASN A 417 -1.83 -13.81 9.48
C ASN A 417 -1.69 -14.01 11.00
N ASN A 418 -2.06 -13.01 11.81
CA ASN A 418 -2.12 -13.18 13.25
C ASN A 418 -3.29 -14.12 13.59
N PRO A 419 -3.09 -15.13 14.47
CA PRO A 419 -4.12 -16.10 14.85
C PRO A 419 -5.44 -15.50 15.32
N LEU A 420 -5.42 -14.27 15.86
CA LEU A 420 -6.64 -13.57 16.31
C LEU A 420 -7.59 -13.19 15.16
N PHE A 421 -7.11 -13.17 13.92
CA PHE A 421 -7.88 -12.71 12.76
C PHE A 421 -8.39 -13.86 11.87
N ILE A 422 -7.77 -15.05 11.94
CA ILE A 422 -7.95 -16.11 10.94
C ILE A 422 -9.42 -16.47 10.77
N ASP A 423 -10.11 -16.80 11.86
CA ASP A 423 -11.49 -17.30 11.80
C ASP A 423 -12.48 -16.20 11.35
N ALA A 424 -12.23 -14.95 11.77
CA ALA A 424 -13.16 -13.84 11.51
C ALA A 424 -13.00 -13.21 10.12
N LEU A 425 -11.81 -13.36 9.48
CA LEU A 425 -11.46 -12.60 8.27
C LEU A 425 -11.20 -13.49 7.04
N HIS A 426 -11.58 -14.76 7.08
CA HIS A 426 -11.33 -15.72 5.99
C HIS A 426 -11.79 -15.18 4.62
N ASP A 427 -13.06 -14.78 4.49
CA ASP A 427 -13.63 -14.30 3.22
C ASP A 427 -12.92 -13.03 2.71
N GLY A 428 -12.57 -12.14 3.63
CA GLY A 428 -11.83 -10.92 3.32
C GLY A 428 -10.38 -11.18 2.90
N ALA A 429 -9.72 -12.15 3.53
CA ALA A 429 -8.35 -12.55 3.21
C ALA A 429 -8.21 -13.06 1.77
N ILE A 430 -9.22 -13.74 1.25
CA ILE A 430 -9.29 -14.16 -0.16
C ILE A 430 -9.20 -12.96 -1.12
N ASN A 431 -9.82 -11.85 -0.78
CA ASN A 431 -9.72 -10.62 -1.57
C ASN A 431 -8.28 -10.05 -1.54
N VAL A 432 -7.62 -10.09 -0.38
CA VAL A 432 -6.22 -9.66 -0.24
C VAL A 432 -5.28 -10.58 -1.03
N ILE A 433 -5.46 -11.89 -0.98
CA ILE A 433 -4.67 -12.85 -1.77
C ILE A 433 -4.83 -12.56 -3.27
N THR A 434 -6.07 -12.34 -3.73
CA THR A 434 -6.34 -11.97 -5.13
C THR A 434 -5.65 -10.65 -5.51
N PHE A 435 -5.64 -9.67 -4.62
CA PHE A 435 -4.96 -8.39 -4.80
C PHE A 435 -3.43 -8.56 -4.91
N LEU A 436 -2.83 -9.37 -4.04
CA LEU A 436 -1.40 -9.71 -4.07
C LEU A 436 -1.01 -10.38 -5.40
N LEU A 437 -1.83 -11.34 -5.88
CA LEU A 437 -1.59 -12.02 -7.16
C LEU A 437 -1.66 -11.06 -8.36
N LYS A 438 -2.59 -10.09 -8.36
CA LYS A 438 -2.66 -9.05 -9.39
C LYS A 438 -1.41 -8.15 -9.40
N ARG A 439 -0.81 -7.92 -8.24
CA ARG A 439 0.44 -7.15 -8.08
C ARG A 439 1.71 -7.98 -8.26
N ARG A 440 1.61 -9.25 -8.62
CA ARG A 440 2.72 -10.19 -8.80
C ARG A 440 3.54 -10.44 -7.50
N MET A 441 2.92 -10.21 -6.35
CA MET A 441 3.50 -10.49 -5.03
C MET A 441 3.22 -11.95 -4.63
N PHE A 442 3.81 -12.89 -5.36
CA PHE A 442 3.48 -14.33 -5.24
C PHE A 442 3.91 -14.92 -3.89
N VAL A 443 5.00 -14.44 -3.32
CA VAL A 443 5.52 -14.92 -2.03
C VAL A 443 4.54 -14.59 -0.90
N GLU A 444 4.06 -13.35 -0.87
CA GLU A 444 3.09 -12.86 0.11
C GLU A 444 1.74 -13.55 -0.06
N ALA A 445 1.28 -13.68 -1.30
CA ALA A 445 0.04 -14.39 -1.62
C ALA A 445 0.07 -15.85 -1.12
N LYS A 446 1.21 -16.54 -1.31
CA LYS A 446 1.40 -17.91 -0.84
C LYS A 446 1.40 -18.01 0.68
N VAL A 447 2.06 -17.07 1.37
CA VAL A 447 2.09 -17.03 2.84
C VAL A 447 0.67 -16.87 3.40
N MET A 448 -0.11 -15.93 2.86
CA MET A 448 -1.51 -15.77 3.27
C MET A 448 -2.37 -16.98 2.90
N LEU A 449 -2.19 -17.51 1.69
CA LEU A 449 -2.94 -18.68 1.25
C LEU A 449 -2.71 -19.88 2.18
N ASN A 450 -1.47 -20.13 2.60
CA ASN A 450 -1.16 -21.22 3.54
C ASN A 450 -1.83 -21.03 4.91
N THR A 451 -2.11 -19.80 5.31
CA THR A 451 -2.77 -19.50 6.60
C THR A 451 -4.29 -19.67 6.52
N TYR A 452 -4.89 -19.26 5.39
CA TYR A 452 -6.35 -19.16 5.22
C TYR A 452 -6.93 -20.29 4.37
N PHE A 453 -6.12 -21.18 3.78
CA PHE A 453 -6.58 -22.20 2.85
C PHE A 453 -7.51 -23.21 3.52
N ASP A 454 -8.75 -23.27 3.03
CA ASP A 454 -9.71 -24.33 3.33
C ASP A 454 -9.96 -25.16 2.05
N GLU A 455 -9.56 -26.40 2.09
CA GLU A 455 -9.72 -27.34 0.96
C GLU A 455 -11.17 -27.59 0.56
N ASN A 456 -12.14 -27.26 1.41
CA ASN A 456 -13.57 -27.40 1.15
C ASN A 456 -14.18 -26.17 0.48
N GLN A 457 -13.40 -25.13 0.27
CA GLN A 457 -13.83 -23.90 -0.39
C GLN A 457 -13.38 -23.87 -1.85
N LEU A 458 -14.33 -23.59 -2.75
CA LEU A 458 -14.05 -23.51 -4.19
C LEU A 458 -13.03 -22.42 -4.53
N ASN A 459 -13.22 -21.23 -3.98
CA ASN A 459 -12.36 -20.09 -4.27
C ASN A 459 -10.92 -20.31 -3.79
N ASP A 460 -10.73 -21.00 -2.67
CA ASP A 460 -9.42 -21.29 -2.12
C ASP A 460 -8.66 -22.27 -3.01
N ASN A 461 -9.34 -23.33 -3.47
CA ASN A 461 -8.75 -24.26 -4.42
C ASN A 461 -8.39 -23.57 -5.76
N LEU A 462 -9.24 -22.68 -6.26
CA LEU A 462 -8.95 -21.91 -7.48
C LEU A 462 -7.74 -20.97 -7.29
N LEU A 463 -7.62 -20.31 -6.15
CA LEU A 463 -6.48 -19.42 -5.86
C LEU A 463 -5.19 -20.21 -5.66
N ALA A 464 -5.25 -21.31 -4.90
CA ALA A 464 -4.11 -22.20 -4.67
C ALA A 464 -3.60 -22.80 -5.98
N ALA A 465 -4.51 -23.25 -6.85
CA ALA A 465 -4.19 -23.75 -8.17
C ALA A 465 -3.50 -22.69 -9.06
N ARG A 466 -4.00 -21.46 -9.03
CA ARG A 466 -3.39 -20.34 -9.79
C ARG A 466 -1.99 -19.98 -9.27
N VAL A 467 -1.76 -20.03 -7.97
CA VAL A 467 -0.43 -19.84 -7.39
C VAL A 467 0.50 -20.96 -7.83
N ALA A 468 0.08 -22.22 -7.70
CA ALA A 468 0.86 -23.39 -8.11
C ALA A 468 1.22 -23.34 -9.61
N LEU A 469 0.27 -22.95 -10.48
CA LEU A 469 0.48 -22.78 -11.91
C LEU A 469 1.56 -21.72 -12.22
N LYS A 470 1.54 -20.60 -11.50
CA LYS A 470 2.52 -19.51 -11.66
C LYS A 470 3.92 -19.87 -11.15
N GLU A 471 3.99 -20.75 -10.14
CA GLU A 471 5.26 -21.29 -9.61
C GLU A 471 5.82 -22.44 -10.47
N GLY A 472 5.08 -22.91 -11.49
CA GLY A 472 5.48 -24.04 -12.33
C GLY A 472 5.22 -25.42 -11.70
N HIS A 473 4.48 -25.48 -10.59
CA HIS A 473 4.06 -26.74 -9.96
C HIS A 473 2.78 -27.27 -10.63
N TYR A 474 2.92 -27.72 -11.87
CA TYR A 474 1.78 -28.03 -12.74
C TYR A 474 0.93 -29.20 -12.21
N ASP A 475 1.53 -30.27 -11.69
CA ASP A 475 0.81 -31.43 -11.12
C ASP A 475 -0.08 -31.02 -9.94
N LYS A 476 0.44 -30.15 -9.06
CA LYS A 476 -0.32 -29.60 -7.94
C LYS A 476 -1.44 -28.69 -8.43
N ALA A 477 -1.18 -27.89 -9.45
CA ALA A 477 -2.19 -27.02 -10.05
C ALA A 477 -3.32 -27.82 -10.69
N GLU A 478 -2.98 -28.88 -11.41
CA GLU A 478 -3.94 -29.81 -12.03
C GLU A 478 -4.85 -30.43 -10.98
N THR A 479 -4.27 -31.01 -9.91
CA THR A 479 -5.03 -31.61 -8.80
C THR A 479 -6.00 -30.63 -8.15
N LEU A 480 -5.55 -29.40 -7.87
CA LEU A 480 -6.38 -28.38 -7.24
C LEU A 480 -7.49 -27.86 -8.17
N PHE A 481 -7.21 -27.68 -9.47
CA PHE A 481 -8.23 -27.31 -10.44
C PHE A 481 -9.24 -28.46 -10.67
N ALA A 482 -8.80 -29.71 -10.69
CA ALA A 482 -9.69 -30.86 -10.77
C ALA A 482 -10.63 -30.92 -9.56
N LYS A 483 -10.09 -30.67 -8.34
CA LYS A 483 -10.91 -30.57 -7.13
C LYS A 483 -11.90 -29.43 -7.20
N ALA A 484 -11.46 -28.23 -7.63
CA ALA A 484 -12.35 -27.09 -7.84
C ALA A 484 -13.45 -27.37 -8.88
N TYR A 485 -13.10 -28.07 -9.97
CA TYR A 485 -14.06 -28.50 -10.99
C TYR A 485 -15.10 -29.50 -10.44
N SER A 486 -14.69 -30.43 -9.57
CA SER A 486 -15.62 -31.36 -8.93
C SER A 486 -16.59 -30.69 -7.96
N MET A 487 -16.21 -29.56 -7.35
CA MET A 487 -17.08 -28.80 -6.44
C MET A 487 -18.15 -28.00 -7.20
N ASP A 488 -17.81 -27.48 -8.39
CA ASP A 488 -18.71 -26.68 -9.19
C ASP A 488 -18.42 -26.90 -10.69
N GLY A 489 -18.94 -28.01 -11.19
CA GLY A 489 -18.61 -28.61 -12.48
C GLY A 489 -18.92 -27.79 -13.73
N GLY A 490 -19.27 -26.52 -13.59
CA GLY A 490 -19.63 -25.68 -14.71
C GLY A 490 -18.95 -24.32 -14.76
N LYS A 491 -18.16 -23.96 -13.74
CA LYS A 491 -17.52 -22.64 -13.79
C LYS A 491 -16.33 -22.63 -14.73
N GLU A 492 -16.41 -21.76 -15.71
CA GLU A 492 -15.36 -21.52 -16.72
C GLU A 492 -13.96 -21.42 -16.11
N LYS A 493 -13.82 -20.76 -14.96
CA LYS A 493 -12.52 -20.55 -14.31
C LYS A 493 -11.86 -21.86 -13.85
N ALA A 494 -12.65 -22.80 -13.30
CA ALA A 494 -12.16 -24.08 -12.85
C ALA A 494 -11.80 -24.96 -14.05
N LEU A 495 -12.70 -25.08 -15.01
CA LEU A 495 -12.54 -25.90 -16.20
C LEU A 495 -11.37 -25.41 -17.08
N LYS A 496 -11.29 -24.11 -17.32
CA LYS A 496 -10.18 -23.48 -18.05
C LYS A 496 -8.82 -23.67 -17.34
N GLY A 497 -8.80 -23.50 -16.02
CA GLY A 497 -7.59 -23.73 -15.23
C GLY A 497 -7.16 -25.19 -15.29
N TYR A 498 -8.09 -26.13 -15.20
CA TYR A 498 -7.82 -27.56 -15.28
C TYR A 498 -7.27 -27.94 -16.66
N ALA A 499 -7.92 -27.48 -17.75
CA ALA A 499 -7.43 -27.73 -19.11
C ALA A 499 -6.00 -27.21 -19.33
N LEU A 500 -5.72 -25.99 -18.86
CA LEU A 500 -4.38 -25.41 -18.96
C LEU A 500 -3.34 -26.17 -18.11
N ALA A 501 -3.68 -26.56 -16.90
CA ALA A 501 -2.79 -27.32 -16.03
C ALA A 501 -2.49 -28.71 -16.62
N SER A 502 -3.50 -29.45 -17.10
CA SER A 502 -3.34 -30.74 -17.80
C SER A 502 -2.44 -30.59 -19.04
N PHE A 503 -2.61 -29.52 -19.82
CA PHE A 503 -1.73 -29.25 -20.96
C PHE A 503 -0.28 -29.02 -20.52
N ARG A 504 -0.05 -28.29 -19.42
CA ARG A 504 1.29 -28.04 -18.87
C ARG A 504 1.93 -29.29 -18.26
N CYS A 505 1.12 -30.25 -17.80
CA CYS A 505 1.57 -31.59 -17.35
C CYS A 505 1.82 -32.55 -18.51
N ALA A 506 1.65 -32.11 -19.77
CA ALA A 506 1.68 -32.97 -20.97
C ALA A 506 0.59 -34.05 -21.00
N HIS A 507 -0.50 -33.89 -20.23
CA HIS A 507 -1.69 -34.72 -20.31
C HIS A 507 -2.62 -34.22 -21.44
N TYR A 508 -2.14 -34.33 -22.69
CA TYR A 508 -2.74 -33.67 -23.85
C TYR A 508 -4.13 -34.19 -24.21
N GLU A 509 -4.35 -35.49 -24.11
CA GLU A 509 -5.68 -36.10 -24.33
C GLU A 509 -6.70 -35.52 -23.33
N GLN A 510 -6.35 -35.42 -22.05
CA GLN A 510 -7.22 -34.84 -21.04
C GLN A 510 -7.45 -33.33 -21.30
N ALA A 511 -6.41 -32.60 -21.65
CA ALA A 511 -6.53 -31.17 -22.00
C ALA A 511 -7.47 -30.95 -23.19
N ALA A 512 -7.37 -31.76 -24.25
CA ALA A 512 -8.26 -31.68 -25.42
C ALA A 512 -9.72 -31.93 -25.03
N LYS A 513 -10.00 -32.96 -24.20
CA LYS A 513 -11.36 -33.21 -23.71
C LYS A 513 -11.94 -32.03 -22.91
N LEU A 514 -11.13 -31.41 -22.06
CA LEU A 514 -11.56 -30.27 -21.25
C LEU A 514 -11.77 -29.00 -22.11
N TYR A 515 -10.90 -28.75 -23.09
CA TYR A 515 -11.10 -27.64 -24.03
C TYR A 515 -12.32 -27.85 -24.94
N ARG A 516 -12.60 -29.09 -25.35
CA ARG A 516 -13.85 -29.43 -26.08
C ARG A 516 -15.09 -29.11 -25.24
N GLN A 517 -15.08 -29.43 -23.95
CA GLN A 517 -16.19 -29.05 -23.05
C GLN A 517 -16.35 -27.54 -22.96
N LEU A 518 -15.23 -26.79 -22.88
CA LEU A 518 -15.25 -25.33 -22.89
C LEU A 518 -15.81 -24.76 -24.19
N SER A 519 -15.45 -25.33 -25.35
CA SER A 519 -15.96 -24.95 -26.67
C SER A 519 -17.48 -25.14 -26.78
N VAL A 520 -18.00 -26.20 -26.19
CA VAL A 520 -19.46 -26.46 -26.16
C VAL A 520 -20.19 -25.51 -25.23
N LEU A 521 -19.61 -25.21 -24.06
CA LEU A 521 -20.21 -24.32 -23.06
C LEU A 521 -20.12 -22.83 -23.43
N TYR A 522 -19.09 -22.45 -24.17
CA TYR A 522 -18.76 -21.04 -24.52
C TYR A 522 -18.41 -20.94 -26.01
N PRO A 523 -19.38 -21.19 -26.92
CA PRO A 523 -19.13 -21.27 -28.37
C PRO A 523 -18.69 -19.93 -28.98
N GLU A 524 -18.95 -18.80 -28.31
CA GLU A 524 -18.50 -17.47 -28.72
C GLU A 524 -16.99 -17.22 -28.54
N LYS A 525 -16.28 -18.14 -27.89
CA LYS A 525 -14.85 -17.98 -27.57
C LYS A 525 -13.97 -18.88 -28.45
N GLU A 526 -13.52 -18.36 -29.58
CA GLU A 526 -12.63 -19.05 -30.53
C GLU A 526 -11.33 -19.60 -29.90
N LEU A 527 -10.93 -19.07 -28.75
CA LEU A 527 -9.74 -19.51 -28.03
C LEU A 527 -9.85 -20.97 -27.57
N TYR A 528 -11.05 -21.46 -27.23
CA TYR A 528 -11.20 -22.82 -26.70
C TYR A 528 -11.06 -23.90 -27.78
N PRO A 529 -11.73 -23.84 -28.93
CA PRO A 529 -11.50 -24.80 -30.02
C PRO A 529 -10.08 -24.71 -30.59
N MET A 530 -9.44 -23.52 -30.58
CA MET A 530 -8.03 -23.40 -30.96
C MET A 530 -7.09 -24.13 -29.98
N ASN A 531 -7.33 -24.00 -28.65
CA ASN A 531 -6.54 -24.71 -27.64
C ASN A 531 -6.81 -26.22 -27.64
N GLU A 532 -8.05 -26.65 -27.98
CA GLU A 532 -8.36 -28.07 -28.24
C GLU A 532 -7.51 -28.60 -29.38
N ALA A 533 -7.46 -27.89 -30.49
CA ALA A 533 -6.64 -28.29 -31.64
C ALA A 533 -5.14 -28.34 -31.29
N ILE A 534 -4.62 -27.37 -30.53
CA ILE A 534 -3.23 -27.37 -30.06
C ILE A 534 -2.96 -28.60 -29.19
N ALA A 535 -3.87 -28.95 -28.30
CA ALA A 535 -3.73 -30.13 -27.44
C ALA A 535 -3.76 -31.43 -28.29
N LEU A 536 -4.66 -31.53 -29.26
CA LEU A 536 -4.72 -32.67 -30.19
C LEU A 536 -3.46 -32.83 -31.05
N ILE A 537 -2.86 -31.73 -31.53
CA ILE A 537 -1.60 -31.82 -32.28
C ILE A 537 -0.49 -32.37 -31.40
N ASN A 538 -0.40 -31.94 -30.14
CA ASN A 538 0.60 -32.45 -29.19
C ASN A 538 0.34 -33.90 -28.76
N ASP A 539 -0.90 -34.39 -28.93
CA ASP A 539 -1.33 -35.77 -28.65
C ASP A 539 -1.27 -36.67 -29.90
N ASP A 540 -0.53 -36.29 -30.92
CA ASP A 540 -0.40 -36.98 -32.22
C ASP A 540 -1.71 -37.15 -33.01
N HIS A 541 -2.76 -36.40 -32.67
CA HIS A 541 -4.07 -36.41 -33.34
C HIS A 541 -4.27 -35.18 -34.25
N ALA A 542 -3.22 -34.81 -35.01
CA ALA A 542 -3.22 -33.62 -35.85
C ALA A 542 -4.32 -33.59 -36.96
N ASP A 543 -4.74 -34.75 -37.43
CA ASP A 543 -5.82 -34.82 -38.44
C ASP A 543 -7.19 -34.37 -37.90
N GLU A 544 -7.49 -34.62 -36.61
CA GLU A 544 -8.68 -34.10 -35.93
C GLU A 544 -8.57 -32.60 -35.71
N ALA A 545 -7.39 -32.15 -35.24
CA ALA A 545 -7.11 -30.74 -35.02
C ALA A 545 -7.30 -29.89 -36.29
N ILE A 546 -6.84 -30.37 -37.43
CA ILE A 546 -6.96 -29.66 -38.71
C ILE A 546 -8.44 -29.43 -39.08
N LYS A 547 -9.37 -30.36 -38.77
CA LYS A 547 -10.79 -30.14 -39.02
C LYS A 547 -11.34 -28.97 -38.22
N ILE A 548 -11.05 -28.93 -36.93
CA ILE A 548 -11.43 -27.83 -36.03
C ILE A 548 -10.84 -26.50 -36.52
N LEU A 549 -9.57 -26.51 -36.91
CA LEU A 549 -8.89 -25.31 -37.35
C LEU A 549 -9.39 -24.79 -38.70
N TYR A 550 -9.85 -25.67 -39.60
CA TYR A 550 -10.49 -25.24 -40.82
C TYR A 550 -11.82 -24.55 -40.55
N GLU A 551 -12.61 -25.02 -39.57
CA GLU A 551 -13.88 -24.36 -39.19
C GLU A 551 -13.57 -22.93 -38.69
N LEU A 552 -12.57 -22.74 -37.83
CA LEU A 552 -12.15 -21.43 -37.37
C LEU A 552 -11.59 -20.55 -38.51
N TYR A 553 -10.77 -21.12 -39.37
CA TYR A 553 -10.20 -20.42 -40.53
C TYR A 553 -11.26 -19.94 -41.52
N TYR A 554 -12.35 -20.71 -41.74
CA TYR A 554 -13.45 -20.28 -42.59
C TYR A 554 -14.29 -19.15 -41.97
N GLN A 555 -14.31 -19.02 -40.65
CA GLN A 555 -14.99 -17.91 -39.96
C GLN A 555 -14.18 -16.60 -40.08
N ASP A 556 -12.86 -16.66 -39.88
CA ASP A 556 -11.95 -15.52 -40.05
C ASP A 556 -10.63 -15.94 -40.72
N GLN A 557 -10.55 -15.70 -42.05
CA GLN A 557 -9.36 -16.01 -42.83
C GLN A 557 -8.19 -15.06 -42.54
N ASN A 558 -8.40 -13.95 -41.83
CA ASN A 558 -7.33 -13.00 -41.48
C ASN A 558 -6.73 -13.27 -40.11
N ASN A 559 -7.29 -14.16 -39.30
CA ASN A 559 -6.78 -14.50 -37.99
C ASN A 559 -5.42 -15.21 -38.11
N ALA A 560 -4.35 -14.47 -37.78
CA ALA A 560 -2.97 -14.96 -37.87
C ALA A 560 -2.70 -16.14 -36.93
N ASP A 561 -3.32 -16.17 -35.74
CA ASP A 561 -3.11 -17.22 -34.74
C ASP A 561 -3.72 -18.55 -35.22
N VAL A 562 -4.91 -18.51 -35.81
CA VAL A 562 -5.54 -19.69 -36.41
C VAL A 562 -4.69 -20.20 -37.58
N LYS A 563 -4.17 -19.30 -38.45
CA LYS A 563 -3.27 -19.69 -39.55
C LYS A 563 -2.02 -20.38 -39.04
N ARG A 564 -1.38 -19.87 -37.96
CA ARG A 564 -0.17 -20.46 -37.38
C ARG A 564 -0.40 -21.88 -36.91
N VAL A 565 -1.49 -22.08 -36.14
CA VAL A 565 -1.82 -23.41 -35.60
C VAL A 565 -2.20 -24.37 -36.72
N LEU A 566 -2.99 -23.92 -37.71
CA LEU A 566 -3.35 -24.72 -38.87
C LEU A 566 -2.13 -25.13 -39.70
N ALA A 567 -1.24 -24.19 -40.00
CA ALA A 567 0.01 -24.47 -40.71
C ALA A 567 0.89 -25.47 -39.96
N TRP A 568 0.95 -25.36 -38.61
CA TRP A 568 1.68 -26.30 -37.78
C TRP A 568 1.04 -27.71 -37.81
N GLY A 569 -0.28 -27.84 -37.68
CA GLY A 569 -0.98 -29.11 -37.83
C GLY A 569 -0.74 -29.76 -39.21
N MET A 570 -0.78 -28.96 -40.28
CA MET A 570 -0.44 -29.43 -41.64
C MET A 570 1.03 -29.88 -41.80
N LEU A 571 1.94 -29.23 -41.11
CA LEU A 571 3.35 -29.62 -41.10
C LEU A 571 3.52 -30.98 -40.43
N CYS A 572 2.87 -31.20 -39.26
CA CYS A 572 2.87 -32.48 -38.53
C CYS A 572 2.26 -33.62 -39.35
N THR A 573 1.21 -33.35 -40.15
CA THR A 573 0.61 -34.33 -41.06
C THR A 573 1.24 -34.44 -42.43
N LYS A 574 2.41 -33.80 -42.64
CA LYS A 574 3.20 -33.79 -43.89
C LYS A 574 2.50 -33.18 -45.10
N GLN A 575 1.48 -32.32 -44.87
CA GLN A 575 0.81 -31.53 -45.91
C GLN A 575 1.66 -30.28 -46.28
N LEU A 576 2.92 -30.49 -46.67
CA LEU A 576 3.95 -29.49 -46.77
C LEU A 576 3.64 -28.33 -47.72
N GLU A 577 2.95 -28.62 -48.87
CA GLU A 577 2.59 -27.56 -49.81
C GLU A 577 1.56 -26.58 -49.25
N LYS A 578 0.58 -27.10 -48.50
CA LYS A 578 -0.44 -26.26 -47.89
C LYS A 578 0.10 -25.48 -46.70
N ALA A 579 0.90 -26.13 -45.86
CA ALA A 579 1.62 -25.48 -44.77
C ALA A 579 2.52 -24.33 -45.27
N GLY A 580 3.27 -24.59 -46.34
CA GLY A 580 4.14 -23.60 -46.94
C GLY A 580 3.42 -22.35 -47.46
N LYS A 581 2.22 -22.50 -48.02
CA LYS A 581 1.41 -21.35 -48.44
C LYS A 581 1.00 -20.48 -47.25
N LEU A 582 0.50 -21.09 -46.17
CA LEU A 582 0.10 -20.38 -44.97
C LEU A 582 1.28 -19.69 -44.29
N TYR A 583 2.45 -20.34 -44.18
CA TYR A 583 3.65 -19.70 -43.67
C TYR A 583 4.12 -18.55 -44.54
N HIS A 584 4.00 -18.65 -45.88
CA HIS A 584 4.34 -17.55 -46.78
C HIS A 584 3.43 -16.32 -46.53
N GLU A 585 2.12 -16.53 -46.29
CA GLU A 585 1.20 -15.45 -45.91
C GLU A 585 1.56 -14.83 -44.56
N LEU A 586 1.92 -15.66 -43.54
CA LEU A 586 2.33 -15.20 -42.22
C LEU A 586 3.62 -14.37 -42.24
N LEU A 587 4.58 -14.76 -43.07
CA LEU A 587 5.82 -14.00 -43.24
C LEU A 587 5.63 -12.67 -44.01
N GLY A 588 4.51 -12.50 -44.72
CA GLY A 588 4.08 -11.26 -45.35
C GLY A 588 3.40 -10.24 -44.42
N LEU A 589 3.18 -10.57 -43.16
CA LEU A 589 2.59 -9.65 -42.20
C LEU A 589 3.62 -8.56 -41.79
N ASP A 590 3.13 -7.41 -41.31
CA ASP A 590 3.98 -6.31 -40.85
C ASP A 590 4.92 -6.72 -39.69
N LYS A 591 4.51 -7.69 -38.85
CA LYS A 591 5.26 -8.21 -37.72
C LYS A 591 5.15 -9.73 -37.63
N PRO A 592 5.88 -10.50 -38.43
CA PRO A 592 5.93 -11.95 -38.30
C PRO A 592 6.58 -12.36 -36.98
N GLU A 593 6.15 -13.48 -36.39
CA GLU A 593 6.78 -14.01 -35.20
C GLU A 593 8.01 -14.87 -35.52
N ALA A 594 8.93 -14.99 -34.54
CA ALA A 594 10.12 -15.83 -34.70
C ALA A 594 9.77 -17.30 -35.01
N ALA A 595 8.64 -17.79 -34.46
CA ALA A 595 8.10 -19.12 -34.72
C ALA A 595 7.66 -19.30 -36.18
N ASP A 596 7.17 -18.24 -36.83
CA ASP A 596 6.74 -18.30 -38.25
C ASP A 596 7.94 -18.58 -39.17
N TYR A 597 9.07 -17.90 -38.91
CA TYR A 597 10.33 -18.14 -39.67
C TYR A 597 10.86 -19.56 -39.42
N LEU A 598 10.89 -20.01 -38.15
CA LEU A 598 11.41 -21.33 -37.81
C LEU A 598 10.60 -22.44 -38.47
N ASN A 599 9.26 -22.37 -38.38
CA ASN A 599 8.37 -23.38 -38.92
C ASN A 599 8.31 -23.35 -40.45
N ALA A 600 8.41 -22.16 -41.06
CA ALA A 600 8.56 -22.03 -42.51
C ALA A 600 9.86 -22.70 -42.98
N GLY A 601 10.96 -22.52 -42.22
CA GLY A 601 12.23 -23.19 -42.48
C GLY A 601 12.12 -24.72 -42.39
N TYR A 602 11.47 -25.25 -41.38
CA TYR A 602 11.19 -26.71 -41.30
C TYR A 602 10.36 -27.19 -42.49
N CYS A 603 9.31 -26.43 -42.85
CA CYS A 603 8.49 -26.76 -44.02
C CYS A 603 9.31 -26.83 -45.33
N ALA A 604 10.20 -25.86 -45.55
CA ALA A 604 11.09 -25.82 -46.68
C ALA A 604 12.07 -27.02 -46.67
N TRP A 605 12.67 -27.29 -45.51
CA TRP A 605 13.62 -28.41 -45.34
C TRP A 605 12.95 -29.76 -45.62
N PHE A 606 11.80 -30.05 -45.01
CA PHE A 606 11.07 -31.29 -45.27
C PHE A 606 10.54 -31.40 -46.73
N SER A 607 10.36 -30.26 -47.40
CA SER A 607 9.99 -30.22 -48.82
C SER A 607 11.20 -30.39 -49.78
N GLY A 608 12.42 -30.51 -49.27
CA GLY A 608 13.63 -30.59 -50.07
C GLY A 608 14.01 -29.27 -50.79
N LYS A 609 13.52 -28.15 -50.30
CA LYS A 609 13.71 -26.79 -50.85
C LYS A 609 14.68 -25.96 -49.97
N ALA A 610 15.55 -26.62 -49.19
CA ALA A 610 16.49 -25.96 -48.28
C ALA A 610 17.67 -25.29 -49.04
#